data_089f5e119d74eca4364f163bfd167336
#
_entry.id   089f5e119d74eca4364f163bfd167336
#
_cell.length_a   1.000
_cell.length_b   1.000
_cell.length_c   1.000
_cell.angle_alpha   90.00
_cell.angle_beta   90.00
_cell.angle_gamma   90.00
#
_symmetry.space_group_name_H-M   'P 1'
#
loop_
_entity.id
_entity.type
_entity.pdbx_description
1 polymer ?
#
loop_
_entity_poly.entity_id
_entity_poly.type
_entity_poly.pdbx_seq_one_letter_code
_entity_poly.pdbx_strand_id
1 'polypeptide(L)'
;IKSGVKYSLNGHSFRAEGSVPKSWSYFDGRYVKSVLKEYGSLKRIKSFPLMSLLQYVYYSVVKNIRDVRVFDYIDYDKAEAKKIIAHKLKWEDYGGHHHENIFTRFFQSYYLPVKFGIDKRKVEYSALIRSNQMTRSNAIDEITSQYPYSTEDIKFVIKKLGFSQMEWDSIMKAPRKTFKDFPTYYTFIRKMKFPMKVAADLN
;
A
#
# COMPACT_ATOMS: atom_id res chain seq x y z
N ILE A 1 3.29 14.11 -16.72
CA ILE A 1 3.99 15.42 -16.80
C ILE A 1 4.53 15.63 -18.20
N LYS A 2 5.40 14.74 -18.71
CA LYS A 2 5.92 14.80 -20.08
C LYS A 2 4.83 14.77 -21.15
N SER A 3 3.71 14.12 -20.86
CA SER A 3 2.57 13.95 -21.77
C SER A 3 1.53 15.06 -21.65
N GLY A 4 1.75 16.12 -20.86
CA GLY A 4 0.79 17.20 -20.66
C GLY A 4 -0.44 16.85 -19.82
N VAL A 5 -0.52 15.63 -19.28
CA VAL A 5 -1.66 15.15 -18.47
C VAL A 5 -1.70 15.90 -17.14
N LYS A 6 -2.86 16.48 -16.81
CA LYS A 6 -3.11 17.19 -15.55
C LYS A 6 -3.90 16.38 -14.52
N TYR A 7 -4.67 15.41 -14.97
CA TYR A 7 -5.51 14.58 -14.11
C TYR A 7 -5.10 13.12 -14.25
N SER A 8 -4.90 12.45 -13.12
CA SER A 8 -4.73 11.01 -13.01
C SER A 8 -5.98 10.44 -12.36
N LEU A 9 -6.60 9.43 -12.96
CA LEU A 9 -7.71 8.73 -12.34
C LEU A 9 -7.18 7.59 -11.49
N ASN A 10 -7.64 7.52 -10.25
CA ASN A 10 -7.24 6.52 -9.28
C ASN A 10 -8.44 5.67 -8.88
N GLY A 11 -8.28 4.35 -8.93
CA GLY A 11 -9.30 3.37 -8.54
C GLY A 11 -9.34 3.05 -7.04
N HIS A 12 -8.57 3.77 -6.19
CA HIS A 12 -8.62 3.59 -4.75
C HIS A 12 -10.00 3.98 -4.19
N SER A 13 -10.56 3.13 -3.33
CA SER A 13 -11.84 3.39 -2.67
C SER A 13 -11.65 3.54 -1.17
N PHE A 14 -11.92 4.72 -0.63
CA PHE A 14 -11.93 4.94 0.80
C PHE A 14 -12.99 4.10 1.53
N ARG A 15 -14.10 3.79 0.83
CA ARG A 15 -15.21 2.98 1.37
C ARG A 15 -14.85 1.49 1.51
N ALA A 16 -13.99 0.96 0.64
CA ALA A 16 -13.66 -0.47 0.60
C ALA A 16 -12.23 -0.81 1.03
N GLU A 17 -11.29 0.13 0.88
CA GLU A 17 -9.87 -0.11 1.18
C GLU A 17 -9.39 0.61 2.44
N GLY A 18 -10.05 1.72 2.79
CA GLY A 18 -9.72 2.54 3.94
C GLY A 18 -8.39 3.27 3.80
N SER A 19 -7.81 3.64 4.93
CA SER A 19 -6.52 4.33 4.99
C SER A 19 -5.58 3.61 5.94
N VAL A 20 -4.42 3.21 5.41
CA VAL A 20 -3.39 2.52 6.19
C VAL A 20 -2.75 3.50 7.18
N PRO A 21 -2.59 3.13 8.47
CA PRO A 21 -1.86 3.95 9.43
C PRO A 21 -0.45 4.28 8.96
N LYS A 22 -0.01 5.51 9.10
CA LYS A 22 1.35 5.93 8.71
C LYS A 22 2.45 5.11 9.40
N SER A 23 2.18 4.59 10.59
CA SER A 23 3.09 3.68 11.31
C SER A 23 3.30 2.35 10.59
N TRP A 24 2.36 1.92 9.77
CA TRP A 24 2.45 0.67 9.00
C TRP A 24 3.06 0.86 7.61
N SER A 25 2.81 2.02 7.01
CA SER A 25 3.29 2.29 5.66
C SER A 25 3.52 3.78 5.49
N TYR A 26 4.78 4.17 5.44
CA TYR A 26 5.20 5.51 5.06
C TYR A 26 6.40 5.42 4.15
N PHE A 27 6.37 6.12 3.05
CA PHE A 27 7.53 6.26 2.17
C PHE A 27 7.49 7.61 1.45
N ASP A 28 8.67 8.11 1.15
CA ASP A 28 8.90 9.26 0.29
C ASP A 28 10.20 9.06 -0.49
N GLY A 29 10.51 9.93 -1.43
CA GLY A 29 11.70 9.81 -2.26
C GLY A 29 13.01 9.81 -1.48
N ARG A 30 13.06 10.49 -0.32
CA ARG A 30 14.23 10.49 0.56
C ARG A 30 14.37 9.16 1.29
N TYR A 31 13.25 8.60 1.77
CA TYR A 31 13.22 7.27 2.39
C TYR A 31 13.70 6.19 1.42
N VAL A 32 13.11 6.12 0.23
CA VAL A 32 13.49 5.11 -0.78
C VAL A 32 14.99 5.23 -1.12
N LYS A 33 15.49 6.46 -1.29
CA LYS A 33 16.91 6.70 -1.56
C LYS A 33 17.81 6.24 -0.41
N SER A 34 17.41 6.43 0.84
CA SER A 34 18.19 6.00 2.00
C SER A 34 18.25 4.49 2.15
N VAL A 35 17.13 3.79 1.95
CA VAL A 35 17.07 2.32 1.95
C VAL A 35 17.95 1.75 0.83
N LEU A 36 17.89 2.32 -0.36
CA LEU A 36 18.73 1.89 -1.49
C LEU A 36 20.22 2.16 -1.28
N LYS A 37 20.56 3.22 -0.55
CA LYS A 37 21.95 3.50 -0.18
C LYS A 37 22.49 2.45 0.80
N GLU A 38 21.66 1.99 1.73
CA GLU A 38 22.07 1.04 2.77
C GLU A 38 22.05 -0.42 2.29
N TYR A 39 21.00 -0.81 1.54
CA TYR A 39 20.77 -2.22 1.17
C TYR A 39 20.81 -2.50 -0.33
N GLY A 40 20.95 -1.51 -1.16
CA GLY A 40 20.84 -1.68 -2.60
C GLY A 40 21.94 -0.97 -3.37
N SER A 41 21.63 -0.62 -4.61
CA SER A 41 22.51 0.15 -5.48
C SER A 41 21.76 1.27 -6.18
N LEU A 42 22.10 2.51 -5.87
CA LEU A 42 21.57 3.69 -6.54
C LEU A 42 21.90 3.73 -8.04
N LYS A 43 23.02 3.08 -8.45
CA LYS A 43 23.43 3.02 -9.86
C LYS A 43 22.43 2.23 -10.71
N ARG A 44 21.74 1.22 -10.12
CA ARG A 44 20.79 0.35 -10.82
C ARG A 44 19.42 0.96 -11.03
N ILE A 45 19.11 2.09 -10.38
CA ILE A 45 17.78 2.71 -10.41
C ILE A 45 17.76 4.09 -11.08
N LYS A 46 18.69 4.35 -12.01
CA LYS A 46 18.77 5.66 -12.71
C LYS A 46 17.46 6.08 -13.38
N SER A 47 16.66 5.12 -13.84
CA SER A 47 15.37 5.36 -14.49
C SER A 47 14.18 5.39 -13.52
N PHE A 48 14.36 5.01 -12.25
CA PHE A 48 13.29 5.01 -11.26
C PHE A 48 12.98 6.45 -10.79
N PRO A 49 11.73 6.92 -10.93
CA PRO A 49 11.39 8.30 -10.61
C PRO A 49 11.30 8.51 -9.08
N LEU A 50 12.40 8.95 -8.48
CA LEU A 50 12.42 9.37 -7.08
C LEU A 50 12.01 10.84 -6.98
N MET A 51 10.79 11.10 -6.54
CA MET A 51 10.27 12.45 -6.37
C MET A 51 10.78 13.08 -5.08
N SER A 52 11.39 14.28 -5.19
CA SER A 52 11.73 15.11 -4.03
C SER A 52 10.49 15.88 -3.53
N LEU A 53 10.56 16.38 -2.29
CA LEU A 53 9.49 17.21 -1.73
C LEU A 53 9.24 18.47 -2.57
N LEU A 54 10.29 19.13 -3.06
CA LEU A 54 10.16 20.31 -3.92
C LEU A 54 9.49 19.98 -5.26
N GLN A 55 9.84 18.84 -5.86
CA GLN A 55 9.17 18.38 -7.08
C GLN A 55 7.70 18.07 -6.83
N TYR A 56 7.37 17.45 -5.71
CA TYR A 56 5.98 17.18 -5.34
C TYR A 56 5.19 18.50 -5.23
N VAL A 57 5.68 19.47 -4.48
CA VAL A 57 5.05 20.80 -4.34
C VAL A 57 4.94 21.51 -5.70
N TYR A 58 5.98 21.51 -6.52
CA TYR A 58 5.95 22.10 -7.84
C TYR A 58 4.88 21.47 -8.75
N TYR A 59 4.77 20.15 -8.76
CA TYR A 59 3.79 19.47 -9.61
C TYR A 59 2.36 19.63 -9.10
N SER A 60 2.14 19.54 -7.80
CA SER A 60 0.79 19.69 -7.24
C SER A 60 0.29 21.14 -7.23
N VAL A 61 1.14 22.11 -6.87
CA VAL A 61 0.74 23.51 -6.71
C VAL A 61 0.92 24.30 -8.02
N VAL A 62 2.15 24.29 -8.60
CA VAL A 62 2.45 25.13 -9.77
C VAL A 62 1.90 24.54 -11.07
N LYS A 63 2.07 23.22 -11.26
CA LYS A 63 1.57 22.52 -12.45
C LYS A 63 0.10 22.09 -12.31
N ASN A 64 -0.47 22.18 -11.12
CA ASN A 64 -1.84 21.79 -10.80
C ASN A 64 -2.20 20.37 -11.31
N ILE A 65 -1.27 19.41 -11.07
CA ILE A 65 -1.50 18.00 -11.40
C ILE A 65 -2.24 17.39 -10.23
N ARG A 66 -3.40 16.77 -10.53
CA ARG A 66 -4.32 16.21 -9.54
C ARG A 66 -4.52 14.71 -9.73
N ASP A 67 -4.59 14.00 -8.61
CA ASP A 67 -5.04 12.62 -8.56
C ASP A 67 -6.52 12.58 -8.14
N VAL A 68 -7.37 12.07 -9.01
CA VAL A 68 -8.82 12.03 -8.80
C VAL A 68 -9.24 10.61 -8.45
N ARG A 69 -9.73 10.43 -7.24
CA ARG A 69 -10.28 9.17 -6.75
C ARG A 69 -11.73 9.05 -7.19
N VAL A 70 -11.96 8.34 -8.28
CA VAL A 70 -13.30 8.24 -8.90
C VAL A 70 -14.35 7.70 -7.94
N PHE A 71 -13.97 6.72 -7.10
CA PHE A 71 -14.88 6.09 -6.14
C PHE A 71 -15.24 6.94 -4.91
N ASP A 72 -14.64 8.13 -4.75
CA ASP A 72 -15.07 9.08 -3.73
C ASP A 72 -16.32 9.87 -4.18
N TYR A 73 -16.62 9.90 -5.50
CA TYR A 73 -17.74 10.65 -6.12
C TYR A 73 -18.94 9.80 -6.49
N ILE A 74 -18.83 8.48 -6.41
CA ILE A 74 -19.91 7.55 -6.74
C ILE A 74 -20.21 6.64 -5.55
N ASP A 75 -21.42 6.12 -5.50
CA ASP A 75 -21.80 5.13 -4.50
C ASP A 75 -21.23 3.77 -4.90
N TYR A 76 -20.07 3.43 -4.32
CA TYR A 76 -19.33 2.23 -4.64
C TYR A 76 -19.57 1.13 -3.61
N ASP A 77 -20.13 0.01 -4.08
CA ASP A 77 -20.23 -1.23 -3.33
C ASP A 77 -19.28 -2.28 -3.91
N LYS A 78 -18.41 -2.83 -3.04
CA LYS A 78 -17.37 -3.78 -3.46
C LYS A 78 -17.94 -5.12 -3.92
N ALA A 79 -19.00 -5.61 -3.25
CA ALA A 79 -19.60 -6.90 -3.58
C ALA A 79 -20.37 -6.82 -4.91
N GLU A 80 -21.10 -5.74 -5.14
CA GLU A 80 -21.77 -5.46 -6.40
C GLU A 80 -20.76 -5.32 -7.56
N ALA A 81 -19.69 -4.55 -7.36
CA ALA A 81 -18.63 -4.40 -8.35
C ALA A 81 -18.02 -5.75 -8.75
N LYS A 82 -17.72 -6.64 -7.77
CA LYS A 82 -17.23 -7.99 -8.05
C LYS A 82 -18.20 -8.81 -8.91
N LYS A 83 -19.50 -8.77 -8.62
CA LYS A 83 -20.54 -9.45 -9.43
C LYS A 83 -20.54 -8.95 -10.87
N ILE A 84 -20.50 -7.63 -11.05
CA ILE A 84 -20.52 -6.99 -12.38
C ILE A 84 -19.30 -7.40 -13.20
N ILE A 85 -18.09 -7.32 -12.63
CA ILE A 85 -16.87 -7.68 -13.38
C ILE A 85 -16.77 -9.18 -13.63
N ALA A 86 -17.20 -10.01 -12.69
CA ALA A 86 -17.25 -11.46 -12.90
C ALA A 86 -18.18 -11.81 -14.06
N HIS A 87 -19.38 -11.20 -14.11
CA HIS A 87 -20.34 -11.47 -15.19
C HIS A 87 -19.88 -10.90 -16.54
N LYS A 88 -19.46 -9.61 -16.57
CA LYS A 88 -19.14 -8.91 -17.82
C LYS A 88 -17.74 -9.27 -18.39
N LEU A 89 -16.77 -9.46 -17.51
CA LEU A 89 -15.38 -9.63 -17.90
C LEU A 89 -14.83 -11.03 -17.64
N LYS A 90 -15.68 -11.96 -17.12
CA LYS A 90 -15.26 -13.31 -16.72
C LYS A 90 -14.11 -13.28 -15.69
N TRP A 91 -14.09 -12.24 -14.85
CA TRP A 91 -13.11 -12.11 -13.80
C TRP A 91 -13.37 -13.12 -12.68
N GLU A 92 -12.30 -13.72 -12.17
CA GLU A 92 -12.36 -14.65 -11.04
C GLU A 92 -11.86 -13.99 -9.76
N ASP A 93 -12.50 -14.30 -8.62
CA ASP A 93 -12.07 -13.78 -7.31
C ASP A 93 -10.85 -14.54 -6.81
N TYR A 94 -9.78 -13.83 -6.54
CA TYR A 94 -8.51 -14.38 -6.04
C TYR A 94 -8.48 -14.56 -4.51
N GLY A 95 -9.61 -14.43 -3.82
CA GLY A 95 -9.76 -14.67 -2.39
C GLY A 95 -9.18 -13.62 -1.46
N GLY A 96 -8.76 -12.47 -1.96
CA GLY A 96 -8.24 -11.39 -1.12
C GLY A 96 -7.80 -10.16 -1.91
N HIS A 97 -7.49 -9.08 -1.19
CA HIS A 97 -7.10 -7.81 -1.81
C HIS A 97 -5.71 -7.92 -2.46
N HIS A 98 -5.67 -7.83 -3.80
CA HIS A 98 -4.46 -7.99 -4.63
C HIS A 98 -3.80 -9.37 -4.54
N HIS A 99 -4.58 -10.43 -4.23
CA HIS A 99 -4.08 -11.80 -4.17
C HIS A 99 -3.83 -12.44 -5.54
N GLU A 100 -4.19 -11.77 -6.63
CA GLU A 100 -3.77 -12.13 -8.00
C GLU A 100 -2.24 -12.11 -8.16
N ASN A 101 -1.55 -11.30 -7.34
CA ASN A 101 -0.10 -11.23 -7.31
C ASN A 101 0.44 -12.08 -6.16
N ILE A 102 1.22 -13.13 -6.48
CA ILE A 102 1.80 -14.07 -5.52
C ILE A 102 2.64 -13.34 -4.45
N PHE A 103 3.46 -12.36 -4.86
CA PHE A 103 4.28 -11.60 -3.91
C PHE A 103 3.40 -10.79 -2.95
N THR A 104 2.36 -10.14 -3.45
CA THR A 104 1.44 -9.37 -2.61
C THR A 104 0.67 -10.27 -1.65
N ARG A 105 0.19 -11.42 -2.11
CA ARG A 105 -0.46 -12.43 -1.27
C ARG A 105 0.48 -12.91 -0.16
N PHE A 106 1.69 -13.36 -0.49
CA PHE A 106 2.72 -13.72 0.48
C PHE A 106 3.02 -12.59 1.47
N PHE A 107 3.21 -11.37 0.98
CA PHE A 107 3.56 -10.22 1.80
C PHE A 107 2.46 -9.88 2.81
N GLN A 108 1.20 -9.87 2.38
CA GLN A 108 0.05 -9.50 3.23
C GLN A 108 -0.37 -10.61 4.17
N SER A 109 -0.38 -11.87 3.72
CA SER A 109 -0.92 -12.98 4.50
C SER A 109 0.12 -13.68 5.39
N TYR A 110 1.41 -13.56 5.09
CA TYR A 110 2.48 -14.20 5.85
C TYR A 110 3.50 -13.20 6.41
N TYR A 111 4.18 -12.45 5.55
CA TYR A 111 5.33 -11.64 6.00
C TYR A 111 4.93 -10.54 6.97
N LEU A 112 3.91 -9.74 6.65
CA LEU A 112 3.43 -8.68 7.53
C LEU A 112 2.87 -9.20 8.85
N PRO A 113 1.97 -10.20 8.88
CA PRO A 113 1.45 -10.75 10.14
C PRO A 113 2.55 -11.39 11.00
N VAL A 114 3.39 -12.25 10.43
CA VAL A 114 4.39 -13.01 11.20
C VAL A 114 5.51 -12.11 11.69
N LYS A 115 6.07 -11.27 10.83
CA LYS A 115 7.22 -10.44 11.21
C LYS A 115 6.78 -9.17 11.96
N PHE A 116 5.71 -8.51 11.55
CA PHE A 116 5.35 -7.19 12.08
C PHE A 116 4.08 -7.20 12.96
N GLY A 117 3.31 -8.27 12.98
CA GLY A 117 2.01 -8.31 13.66
C GLY A 117 0.97 -7.43 12.98
N ILE A 118 1.13 -7.15 11.69
CA ILE A 118 0.26 -6.28 10.91
C ILE A 118 -0.69 -7.14 10.07
N ASP A 119 -1.98 -7.09 10.37
CA ASP A 119 -3.03 -7.70 9.56
C ASP A 119 -3.78 -6.60 8.78
N LYS A 120 -3.57 -6.55 7.48
CA LYS A 120 -4.18 -5.54 6.60
C LYS A 120 -5.69 -5.70 6.46
N ARG A 121 -6.26 -6.89 6.73
CA ARG A 121 -7.72 -7.09 6.76
C ARG A 121 -8.40 -6.12 7.73
N LYS A 122 -7.75 -5.77 8.85
CA LYS A 122 -8.29 -4.79 9.82
C LYS A 122 -8.59 -3.42 9.21
N VAL A 123 -7.78 -2.97 8.26
CA VAL A 123 -7.99 -1.69 7.58
C VAL A 123 -9.15 -1.80 6.60
N GLU A 124 -9.14 -2.84 5.77
CA GLU A 124 -10.19 -3.12 4.78
C GLU A 124 -11.55 -3.30 5.45
N TYR A 125 -11.65 -4.21 6.42
CA TYR A 125 -12.92 -4.50 7.09
C TYR A 125 -13.43 -3.30 7.90
N SER A 126 -12.53 -2.52 8.48
CA SER A 126 -12.91 -1.26 9.12
C SER A 126 -13.53 -0.26 8.12
N ALA A 127 -13.05 -0.22 6.88
CA ALA A 127 -13.66 0.59 5.83
C ALA A 127 -15.02 0.05 5.42
N LEU A 128 -15.14 -1.26 5.19
CA LEU A 128 -16.40 -1.92 4.83
C LEU A 128 -17.48 -1.75 5.91
N ILE A 129 -17.11 -1.85 7.20
CA ILE A 129 -18.06 -1.60 8.30
C ILE A 129 -18.55 -0.15 8.27
N ARG A 130 -17.65 0.83 8.13
CA ARG A 130 -18.03 2.25 8.10
C ARG A 130 -18.89 2.63 6.89
N SER A 131 -18.79 1.89 5.80
CA SER A 131 -19.59 2.07 4.59
C SER A 131 -20.81 1.16 4.51
N ASN A 132 -21.16 0.47 5.59
CA ASN A 132 -22.29 -0.47 5.69
C ASN A 132 -22.24 -1.66 4.71
N GLN A 133 -21.04 -2.03 4.25
CA GLN A 133 -20.83 -3.16 3.33
C GLN A 133 -20.48 -4.46 4.07
N MET A 134 -20.23 -4.39 5.38
CA MET A 134 -19.91 -5.54 6.24
C MET A 134 -20.38 -5.29 7.66
N THR A 135 -20.86 -6.33 8.34
CA THR A 135 -21.18 -6.23 9.76
C THR A 135 -19.91 -6.35 10.61
N ARG A 136 -19.92 -5.74 11.80
CA ARG A 136 -18.80 -5.88 12.75
C ARG A 136 -18.57 -7.33 13.18
N SER A 137 -19.65 -8.11 13.36
CA SER A 137 -19.56 -9.53 13.73
C SER A 137 -18.80 -10.30 12.66
N ASN A 138 -19.23 -10.21 11.40
CA ASN A 138 -18.56 -10.91 10.29
C ASN A 138 -17.07 -10.50 10.18
N ALA A 139 -16.76 -9.23 10.38
CA ALA A 139 -15.38 -8.77 10.35
C ALA A 139 -14.53 -9.36 11.48
N ILE A 140 -15.08 -9.52 12.67
CA ILE A 140 -14.41 -10.16 13.82
C ILE A 140 -14.18 -11.63 13.53
N ASP A 141 -15.19 -12.34 13.04
CA ASP A 141 -15.11 -13.75 12.71
C ASP A 141 -14.01 -14.02 11.67
N GLU A 142 -13.94 -13.18 10.64
CA GLU A 142 -12.90 -13.25 9.61
C GLU A 142 -11.49 -12.95 10.14
N ILE A 143 -11.34 -11.97 11.03
CA ILE A 143 -10.01 -11.57 11.58
C ILE A 143 -9.51 -12.56 12.62
N THR A 144 -10.40 -13.22 13.37
CA THR A 144 -10.02 -14.24 14.37
C THR A 144 -9.52 -15.52 13.71
N SER A 145 -9.96 -15.81 12.48
CA SER A 145 -9.37 -16.85 11.68
C SER A 145 -7.93 -16.47 11.26
N GLN A 146 -7.04 -17.45 11.26
CA GLN A 146 -5.69 -17.25 10.74
C GLN A 146 -5.76 -16.75 9.30
N TYR A 147 -4.96 -15.74 8.97
CA TYR A 147 -4.86 -15.29 7.57
C TYR A 147 -4.32 -16.44 6.73
N PRO A 148 -5.10 -16.96 5.76
CA PRO A 148 -4.66 -18.10 4.97
C PRO A 148 -3.44 -17.72 4.11
N TYR A 149 -2.38 -18.52 4.21
CA TYR A 149 -1.20 -18.41 3.35
C TYR A 149 -0.79 -19.78 2.83
N SER A 150 -0.14 -19.81 1.68
CA SER A 150 0.36 -21.01 1.04
C SER A 150 1.85 -21.18 1.34
N THR A 151 2.25 -22.37 1.77
CA THR A 151 3.66 -22.74 1.94
C THR A 151 4.41 -22.69 0.59
N GLU A 152 3.72 -23.00 -0.49
CA GLU A 152 4.22 -22.95 -1.85
C GLU A 152 4.54 -21.53 -2.26
N ASP A 153 3.68 -20.56 -1.92
CA ASP A 153 3.93 -19.13 -2.16
C ASP A 153 5.17 -18.64 -1.41
N ILE A 154 5.34 -19.06 -0.16
CA ILE A 154 6.51 -18.70 0.65
C ILE A 154 7.79 -19.21 -0.03
N LYS A 155 7.83 -20.51 -0.37
CA LYS A 155 8.98 -21.13 -1.05
C LYS A 155 9.26 -20.47 -2.40
N PHE A 156 8.22 -20.18 -3.17
CA PHE A 156 8.31 -19.52 -4.46
C PHE A 156 8.94 -18.12 -4.33
N VAL A 157 8.44 -17.30 -3.39
CA VAL A 157 8.93 -15.93 -3.19
C VAL A 157 10.36 -15.92 -2.68
N ILE A 158 10.72 -16.76 -1.70
CA ILE A 158 12.10 -16.89 -1.18
C ILE A 158 13.05 -17.22 -2.33
N LYS A 159 12.70 -18.22 -3.15
CA LYS A 159 13.50 -18.62 -4.33
C LYS A 159 13.63 -17.49 -5.35
N LYS A 160 12.52 -16.77 -5.63
CA LYS A 160 12.52 -15.63 -6.59
C LYS A 160 13.35 -14.45 -6.12
N LEU A 161 13.42 -14.22 -4.81
CA LEU A 161 14.28 -13.21 -4.20
C LEU A 161 15.74 -13.63 -4.12
N GLY A 162 16.04 -14.89 -4.41
CA GLY A 162 17.41 -15.45 -4.41
C GLY A 162 17.96 -15.72 -3.01
N PHE A 163 17.10 -15.86 -1.98
CA PHE A 163 17.53 -16.18 -0.64
C PHE A 163 17.61 -17.69 -0.41
N SER A 164 18.65 -18.13 0.31
CA SER A 164 18.68 -19.42 0.97
C SER A 164 17.72 -19.44 2.17
N GLN A 165 17.36 -20.61 2.67
CA GLN A 165 16.52 -20.74 3.86
C GLN A 165 17.16 -20.06 5.07
N MET A 166 18.47 -20.20 5.25
CA MET A 166 19.21 -19.62 6.36
C MET A 166 19.18 -18.07 6.32
N GLU A 167 19.35 -17.47 5.14
CA GLU A 167 19.22 -16.02 4.96
C GLU A 167 17.82 -15.55 5.26
N TRP A 168 16.81 -16.30 4.78
CA TRP A 168 15.41 -15.98 5.06
C TRP A 168 15.10 -16.03 6.57
N ASP A 169 15.55 -17.07 7.27
CA ASP A 169 15.36 -17.21 8.72
C ASP A 169 16.05 -16.07 9.48
N SER A 170 17.22 -15.65 9.01
CA SER A 170 17.93 -14.49 9.55
C SER A 170 17.13 -13.19 9.33
N ILE A 171 16.57 -13.00 8.13
CA ILE A 171 15.70 -11.86 7.82
C ILE A 171 14.47 -11.85 8.74
N MET A 172 13.84 -12.99 8.95
CA MET A 172 12.65 -13.09 9.81
C MET A 172 12.95 -12.81 11.29
N LYS A 173 14.14 -13.20 11.79
CA LYS A 173 14.62 -12.96 13.15
C LYS A 173 15.19 -11.55 13.35
N ALA A 174 15.62 -10.87 12.30
CA ALA A 174 16.22 -9.54 12.40
C ALA A 174 15.27 -8.52 13.07
N PRO A 175 15.80 -7.54 13.82
CA PRO A 175 14.99 -6.49 14.44
C PRO A 175 14.10 -5.78 13.43
N ARG A 176 12.87 -5.41 13.85
CA ARG A 176 11.92 -4.67 13.01
C ARG A 176 12.44 -3.25 12.82
N LYS A 177 12.60 -2.84 11.57
CA LYS A 177 12.88 -1.45 11.20
C LYS A 177 11.60 -0.79 10.71
N THR A 178 11.49 0.51 10.93
CA THR A 178 10.40 1.37 10.50
C THR A 178 10.92 2.50 9.64
N PHE A 179 10.07 3.29 9.04
CA PHE A 179 10.50 4.47 8.30
C PHE A 179 11.24 5.50 9.17
N LYS A 180 11.09 5.43 10.52
CA LYS A 180 11.77 6.34 11.45
C LYS A 180 13.26 6.00 11.61
N ASP A 181 13.65 4.78 11.26
CA ASP A 181 15.04 4.32 11.30
C ASP A 181 15.84 4.80 10.08
N PHE A 182 15.20 5.49 9.16
CA PHE A 182 15.76 5.99 7.90
C PHE A 182 15.54 7.49 7.71
N PRO A 183 16.42 8.19 6.98
CA PRO A 183 16.18 9.56 6.56
C PRO A 183 14.90 9.71 5.72
N THR A 184 13.97 10.55 6.18
CA THR A 184 12.68 10.83 5.51
C THR A 184 12.39 12.33 5.51
N TYR A 185 11.38 12.79 4.77
CA TYR A 185 10.81 14.13 4.91
C TYR A 185 9.75 14.22 6.03
N TYR A 186 9.36 13.10 6.64
CA TYR A 186 8.28 13.03 7.63
C TYR A 186 8.43 14.02 8.78
N THR A 187 9.62 14.06 9.41
CA THR A 187 9.89 14.95 10.56
C THR A 187 9.82 16.41 10.14
N PHE A 188 10.35 16.74 8.97
CA PHE A 188 10.31 18.10 8.41
C PHE A 188 8.87 18.55 8.15
N ILE A 189 8.09 17.74 7.41
CA ILE A 189 6.67 18.02 7.11
C ILE A 189 5.87 18.19 8.39
N ARG A 190 6.09 17.33 9.40
CA ARG A 190 5.39 17.40 10.68
C ARG A 190 5.74 18.65 11.49
N LYS A 191 7.02 19.06 11.50
CA LYS A 191 7.48 20.26 12.24
C LYS A 191 6.99 21.56 11.62
N MET A 192 6.93 21.61 10.30
CA MET A 192 6.52 22.84 9.61
C MET A 192 5.05 23.18 9.82
N LYS A 193 4.23 22.34 10.49
CA LYS A 193 2.78 22.53 10.57
C LYS A 193 2.20 23.05 9.24
N PHE A 194 2.88 22.70 8.15
CA PHE A 194 2.44 23.08 6.82
C PHE A 194 0.98 22.69 6.76
N PRO A 195 0.08 23.57 6.42
CA PRO A 195 -1.31 23.25 6.40
C PRO A 195 -1.50 22.10 5.42
N MET A 196 -1.44 20.86 5.96
CA MET A 196 -1.89 19.68 5.22
C MET A 196 -3.34 19.88 4.75
N LYS A 197 -4.07 20.84 5.36
CA LYS A 197 -5.28 21.41 4.80
C LYS A 197 -5.09 21.95 3.40
N VAL A 198 -4.06 22.76 3.13
CA VAL A 198 -3.86 23.33 1.78
C VAL A 198 -3.57 22.21 0.76
N ALA A 199 -2.90 21.13 1.16
CA ALA A 199 -2.71 19.98 0.28
C ALA A 199 -3.95 19.08 0.18
N ALA A 200 -4.82 19.06 1.18
CA ALA A 200 -6.06 18.31 1.16
C ALA A 200 -7.22 19.10 0.52
N ASP A 201 -7.23 20.42 0.65
CA ASP A 201 -8.22 21.32 0.03
C ASP A 201 -7.84 21.66 -1.44
N LEU A 202 -6.62 21.31 -1.88
CA LEU A 202 -6.17 21.41 -3.27
C LEU A 202 -6.24 20.06 -4.02
N ASN A 203 -6.62 18.98 -3.35
CA ASN A 203 -6.93 17.68 -3.93
C ASN A 203 -8.43 17.42 -3.88
#